data_cfebda050a4c30680d97d406a5b99391
#
_entry.id   cfebda050a4c30680d97d406a5b99391
#
_cell.length_a   1.000
_cell.length_b   1.000
_cell.length_c   1.000
_cell.angle_alpha   90.00
_cell.angle_beta   90.00
_cell.angle_gamma   90.00
#
_symmetry.space_group_name_H-M   'P 1'
#
loop_
_entity.id
_entity.type
_entity.pdbx_description
1 polymer ?
#
loop_
_entity_poly.entity_id
_entity_poly.type
_entity_poly.pdbx_seq_one_letter_code
_entity_poly.pdbx_strand_id
1 'polypeptide(L)'
;MLELAEQTGLSRLIGEHVDLPSTRVKSGAVNPVGKLTSIIAGIMCGADSIDDANVLRAGGTPRVFDEVYAASTLGIFPREFTFGHANQLAAVAREHLVALAARTPLLPGIEQRAFIDIDSLLRPVYGHKKQGASFGHAKIASRALLGLGLSPQITTISTAQAAPVIAEARLRNGRAGSGRAAAAQIKQAIRTARACRAGTILVRGDSAFGTKKVIISCVAEDAEFSLSVSRTKRLSAAIEAIDEPAYTPVHYPGAVEDPDTGALISDAQVAETPYTLRLGSGRSLTVRLIARRVKDARYPDALFPVWRYHPFVTNSTLPTAEADITHRRHAIIDTTLADLIAGPYPVGGAVCRELRLAGLRGDRA
;
A
#
# COMPACT_ATOMS: atom_id res chain seq x y z
N MET A 1 18.79 -6.03 -14.73
CA MET A 1 17.76 -6.19 -13.67
C MET A 1 17.58 -7.64 -13.27
N LEU A 2 17.36 -8.60 -14.18
CA LEU A 2 17.24 -10.03 -13.81
C LEU A 2 18.51 -10.58 -13.18
N GLU A 3 19.67 -10.21 -13.68
CA GLU A 3 20.95 -10.60 -13.08
C GLU A 3 21.05 -10.10 -11.61
N LEU A 4 20.64 -8.86 -11.32
CA LEU A 4 20.55 -8.35 -9.96
C LEU A 4 19.54 -9.14 -9.11
N ALA A 5 18.39 -9.48 -9.69
CA ALA A 5 17.38 -10.30 -9.00
C ALA A 5 17.93 -11.69 -8.64
N GLU A 6 18.68 -12.33 -9.55
CA GLU A 6 19.36 -13.61 -9.27
C GLU A 6 20.47 -13.44 -8.22
N GLN A 7 21.29 -12.41 -8.32
CA GLN A 7 22.32 -12.10 -7.32
C GLN A 7 21.74 -11.78 -5.94
N THR A 8 20.49 -11.34 -5.84
CA THR A 8 19.75 -11.11 -4.60
C THR A 8 18.89 -12.32 -4.20
N GLY A 9 19.02 -13.44 -4.92
CA GLY A 9 18.48 -14.74 -4.57
C GLY A 9 17.02 -14.95 -4.93
N LEU A 10 16.47 -14.25 -5.94
CA LEU A 10 15.06 -14.38 -6.30
C LEU A 10 14.65 -15.82 -6.61
N SER A 11 15.37 -16.51 -7.49
CA SER A 11 15.06 -17.90 -7.87
C SER A 11 15.17 -18.86 -6.69
N ARG A 12 16.18 -18.69 -5.84
CA ARG A 12 16.33 -19.46 -4.59
C ARG A 12 15.13 -19.25 -3.66
N LEU A 13 14.75 -18.01 -3.41
CA LEU A 13 13.62 -17.66 -2.53
C LEU A 13 12.29 -18.22 -3.07
N ILE A 14 12.08 -18.17 -4.39
CA ILE A 14 10.90 -18.80 -5.00
C ILE A 14 10.92 -20.32 -4.74
N GLY A 15 12.07 -20.98 -4.94
CA GLY A 15 12.19 -22.42 -4.71
C GLY A 15 11.98 -22.83 -3.25
N GLU A 16 12.38 -21.98 -2.30
CA GLU A 16 12.25 -22.24 -0.85
C GLU A 16 10.81 -21.99 -0.34
N HIS A 17 10.11 -21.00 -0.86
CA HIS A 17 8.82 -20.56 -0.32
C HIS A 17 7.60 -21.01 -1.11
N VAL A 18 7.74 -21.22 -2.44
CA VAL A 18 6.59 -21.48 -3.30
C VAL A 18 6.42 -22.98 -3.48
N ASP A 19 5.50 -23.55 -2.73
CA ASP A 19 5.10 -24.94 -2.85
C ASP A 19 3.69 -25.02 -3.43
N LEU A 20 3.57 -25.61 -4.63
CA LEU A 20 2.33 -25.80 -5.37
C LEU A 20 2.06 -27.31 -5.56
N PRO A 21 1.58 -27.99 -4.51
CA PRO A 21 1.31 -29.42 -4.62
C PRO A 21 0.22 -29.67 -5.65
N SER A 22 0.47 -30.61 -6.55
CA SER A 22 -0.49 -31.00 -7.57
C SER A 22 -0.60 -32.51 -7.68
N THR A 23 -1.83 -33.00 -7.65
CA THR A 23 -2.17 -34.40 -7.91
C THR A 23 -2.46 -34.67 -9.38
N ARG A 24 -2.43 -33.65 -10.24
CA ARG A 24 -2.75 -33.77 -11.67
C ARG A 24 -1.53 -34.17 -12.47
N VAL A 25 -1.69 -35.13 -13.37
CA VAL A 25 -0.62 -35.60 -14.28
C VAL A 25 -0.10 -34.52 -15.22
N LYS A 26 -0.96 -33.55 -15.60
CA LYS A 26 -0.60 -32.33 -16.36
C LYS A 26 -0.96 -31.11 -15.54
N SER A 27 -0.11 -30.76 -14.56
CA SER A 27 -0.33 -29.61 -13.72
C SER A 27 0.38 -28.38 -14.22
N GLY A 28 -0.29 -27.24 -14.12
CA GLY A 28 0.36 -25.93 -14.25
C GLY A 28 1.40 -25.65 -13.17
N ALA A 29 1.40 -26.42 -12.07
CA ALA A 29 2.23 -26.20 -10.88
C ALA A 29 3.73 -26.53 -11.06
N VAL A 30 4.09 -27.34 -12.04
CA VAL A 30 5.49 -27.80 -12.25
C VAL A 30 6.41 -26.61 -12.57
N ASN A 31 7.61 -26.63 -12.00
CA ASN A 31 8.64 -25.61 -12.14
C ASN A 31 8.14 -24.18 -11.86
N PRO A 32 7.74 -23.88 -10.61
CA PRO A 32 7.27 -22.53 -10.26
C PRO A 32 8.35 -21.47 -10.43
N VAL A 33 9.62 -21.80 -10.20
CA VAL A 33 10.76 -20.89 -10.36
C VAL A 33 10.81 -20.37 -11.80
N GLY A 34 10.98 -21.24 -12.79
CA GLY A 34 11.12 -20.82 -14.19
C GLY A 34 9.87 -20.10 -14.73
N LYS A 35 8.67 -20.45 -14.24
CA LYS A 35 7.44 -19.75 -14.66
C LYS A 35 7.31 -18.36 -14.04
N LEU A 36 7.63 -18.20 -12.74
CA LEU A 36 7.62 -16.88 -12.09
C LEU A 36 8.70 -15.98 -12.67
N THR A 37 9.91 -16.48 -12.87
CA THR A 37 10.97 -15.68 -13.52
C THR A 37 10.62 -15.31 -14.96
N SER A 38 9.98 -16.21 -15.74
CA SER A 38 9.46 -15.86 -17.07
C SER A 38 8.38 -14.76 -17.01
N ILE A 39 7.46 -14.81 -16.06
CA ILE A 39 6.44 -13.76 -15.88
C ILE A 39 7.12 -12.43 -15.52
N ILE A 40 8.05 -12.44 -14.58
CA ILE A 40 8.78 -11.24 -14.16
C ILE A 40 9.57 -10.66 -15.33
N ALA A 41 10.28 -11.50 -16.10
CA ALA A 41 11.02 -11.08 -17.28
C ALA A 41 10.09 -10.48 -18.35
N GLY A 42 8.93 -11.09 -18.59
CA GLY A 42 7.91 -10.56 -19.49
C GLY A 42 7.43 -9.17 -19.08
N ILE A 43 7.12 -8.99 -17.80
CA ILE A 43 6.73 -7.70 -17.23
C ILE A 43 7.84 -6.65 -17.42
N MET A 44 9.09 -7.01 -17.16
CA MET A 44 10.25 -6.13 -17.35
C MET A 44 10.48 -5.74 -18.82
N CYS A 45 10.08 -6.60 -19.75
CA CYS A 45 10.11 -6.33 -21.20
C CYS A 45 8.83 -5.61 -21.71
N GLY A 46 7.96 -5.17 -20.83
CA GLY A 46 6.76 -4.40 -21.17
C GLY A 46 5.52 -5.24 -21.45
N ALA A 47 5.54 -6.55 -21.16
CA ALA A 47 4.34 -7.38 -21.25
C ALA A 47 3.29 -6.90 -20.24
N ASP A 48 2.08 -6.58 -20.72
CA ASP A 48 0.96 -6.17 -19.88
C ASP A 48 -0.15 -7.25 -19.80
N SER A 49 0.06 -8.34 -20.51
CA SER A 49 -0.76 -9.56 -20.46
C SER A 49 0.11 -10.82 -20.57
N ILE A 50 -0.47 -11.99 -20.29
CA ILE A 50 0.21 -13.27 -20.50
C ILE A 50 0.54 -13.51 -21.99
N ASP A 51 -0.33 -13.06 -22.87
CA ASP A 51 -0.10 -13.23 -24.31
C ASP A 51 1.10 -12.42 -24.79
N ASP A 52 1.32 -11.23 -24.19
CA ASP A 52 2.48 -10.38 -24.48
C ASP A 52 3.81 -10.96 -23.96
N ALA A 53 3.77 -11.92 -23.03
CA ALA A 53 4.98 -12.62 -22.60
C ALA A 53 5.68 -13.36 -23.74
N ASN A 54 5.03 -13.54 -24.90
CA ASN A 54 5.67 -14.04 -26.10
C ASN A 54 6.82 -13.14 -26.61
N VAL A 55 6.89 -11.88 -26.20
CA VAL A 55 8.03 -10.99 -26.49
C VAL A 55 9.36 -11.63 -26.10
N LEU A 56 9.39 -12.40 -25.02
CA LEU A 56 10.59 -13.12 -24.57
C LEU A 56 11.03 -14.22 -25.51
N ARG A 57 10.15 -14.70 -26.39
CA ARG A 57 10.40 -15.79 -27.34
C ARG A 57 10.68 -15.26 -28.74
N ALA A 58 10.65 -13.94 -28.94
CA ALA A 58 10.82 -13.32 -30.26
C ALA A 58 12.24 -12.74 -30.44
N GLY A 59 12.70 -12.70 -31.65
CA GLY A 59 13.97 -12.09 -32.06
C GLY A 59 15.18 -12.68 -31.34
N GLY A 60 16.04 -11.84 -30.82
CA GLY A 60 17.26 -12.23 -30.08
C GLY A 60 17.06 -12.51 -28.59
N THR A 61 15.85 -12.25 -28.05
CA THR A 61 15.56 -12.36 -26.62
C THR A 61 15.84 -13.75 -26.02
N PRO A 62 15.60 -14.88 -26.74
CA PRO A 62 15.96 -16.22 -26.24
C PRO A 62 17.45 -16.44 -26.00
N ARG A 63 18.32 -15.54 -26.48
CA ARG A 63 19.77 -15.60 -26.19
C ARG A 63 20.12 -15.02 -24.81
N VAL A 64 19.19 -14.27 -24.22
CA VAL A 64 19.36 -13.60 -22.91
C VAL A 64 18.62 -14.33 -21.80
N PHE A 65 17.55 -15.03 -22.14
CA PHE A 65 16.71 -15.75 -21.19
C PHE A 65 16.69 -17.24 -21.51
N ASP A 66 17.16 -18.04 -20.57
CA ASP A 66 17.00 -19.49 -20.62
C ASP A 66 15.58 -19.88 -20.16
N GLU A 67 15.06 -20.99 -20.66
CA GLU A 67 13.78 -21.59 -20.24
C GLU A 67 12.55 -20.66 -20.31
N VAL A 68 12.37 -19.91 -21.39
CA VAL A 68 11.19 -19.07 -21.56
C VAL A 68 9.94 -19.90 -21.86
N TYR A 69 8.96 -19.83 -20.97
CA TYR A 69 7.70 -20.53 -21.12
C TYR A 69 6.75 -19.85 -22.11
N ALA A 70 6.01 -20.67 -22.87
CA ALA A 70 4.97 -20.17 -23.77
C ALA A 70 3.82 -19.52 -22.98
N ALA A 71 3.18 -18.50 -23.56
CA ALA A 71 2.04 -17.81 -22.97
C ALA A 71 0.92 -18.77 -22.54
N SER A 72 0.64 -19.83 -23.34
CA SER A 72 -0.34 -20.86 -22.97
C SER A 72 0.01 -21.60 -21.68
N THR A 73 1.30 -21.89 -21.45
CA THR A 73 1.79 -22.52 -20.20
C THR A 73 1.70 -21.55 -19.04
N LEU A 74 2.14 -20.30 -19.25
CA LEU A 74 2.05 -19.26 -18.22
C LEU A 74 0.60 -18.95 -17.85
N GLY A 75 -0.36 -19.02 -18.79
CA GLY A 75 -1.77 -18.77 -18.54
C GLY A 75 -2.48 -19.83 -17.69
N ILE A 76 -1.92 -21.04 -17.60
CA ILE A 76 -2.45 -22.08 -16.72
C ILE A 76 -1.89 -21.94 -15.30
N PHE A 77 -0.65 -21.51 -15.17
CA PHE A 77 0.09 -21.47 -13.91
C PHE A 77 -0.58 -20.64 -12.79
N PRO A 78 -1.08 -19.40 -12.99
CA PRO A 78 -1.74 -18.63 -11.94
C PRO A 78 -3.02 -19.28 -11.39
N ARG A 79 -3.62 -20.23 -12.14
CA ARG A 79 -4.82 -20.94 -11.70
C ARG A 79 -4.55 -21.99 -10.63
N GLU A 80 -3.28 -22.36 -10.43
CA GLU A 80 -2.85 -23.27 -9.38
C GLU A 80 -2.74 -22.55 -8.03
N PHE A 81 -2.71 -21.20 -8.04
CA PHE A 81 -2.55 -20.43 -6.82
C PHE A 81 -3.84 -20.33 -6.03
N THR A 82 -3.73 -20.56 -4.73
CA THR A 82 -4.76 -20.30 -3.72
C THR A 82 -4.35 -19.11 -2.84
N PHE A 83 -5.19 -18.74 -1.89
CA PHE A 83 -4.87 -17.71 -0.91
C PHE A 83 -3.57 -18.00 -0.13
N GLY A 84 -3.32 -19.26 0.23
CA GLY A 84 -2.08 -19.68 0.89
C GLY A 84 -0.85 -19.41 0.05
N HIS A 85 -0.92 -19.76 -1.23
CA HIS A 85 0.19 -19.53 -2.18
C HIS A 85 0.46 -18.05 -2.45
N ALA A 86 -0.57 -17.19 -2.41
CA ALA A 86 -0.38 -15.74 -2.47
C ALA A 86 0.43 -15.22 -1.25
N ASN A 87 0.27 -15.80 -0.06
CA ASN A 87 1.10 -15.48 1.10
C ASN A 87 2.54 -15.97 0.96
N GLN A 88 2.77 -17.10 0.28
CA GLN A 88 4.12 -17.58 -0.05
C GLN A 88 4.84 -16.60 -0.98
N LEU A 89 4.16 -16.09 -2.02
CA LEU A 89 4.71 -15.04 -2.88
C LEU A 89 5.01 -13.75 -2.11
N ALA A 90 4.16 -13.38 -1.16
CA ALA A 90 4.42 -12.23 -0.30
C ALA A 90 5.67 -12.44 0.58
N ALA A 91 5.97 -13.66 1.03
CA ALA A 91 7.20 -13.97 1.74
C ALA A 91 8.43 -13.81 0.82
N VAL A 92 8.39 -14.38 -0.39
CA VAL A 92 9.44 -14.18 -1.41
C VAL A 92 9.71 -12.68 -1.62
N ALA A 93 8.66 -11.89 -1.85
CA ALA A 93 8.80 -10.45 -2.11
C ALA A 93 9.47 -9.71 -0.95
N ARG A 94 9.10 -10.01 0.29
CA ARG A 94 9.70 -9.37 1.48
C ARG A 94 11.18 -9.73 1.64
N GLU A 95 11.53 -10.99 1.53
CA GLU A 95 12.92 -11.44 1.69
C GLU A 95 13.79 -10.94 0.54
N HIS A 96 13.26 -10.94 -0.67
CA HIS A 96 13.94 -10.36 -1.82
C HIS A 96 14.17 -8.85 -1.66
N LEU A 97 13.18 -8.11 -1.13
CA LEU A 97 13.33 -6.68 -0.84
C LEU A 97 14.47 -6.43 0.17
N VAL A 98 14.57 -7.23 1.22
CA VAL A 98 15.65 -7.12 2.21
C VAL A 98 17.01 -7.38 1.55
N ALA A 99 17.12 -8.44 0.75
CA ALA A 99 18.35 -8.76 0.03
C ALA A 99 18.74 -7.67 -0.98
N LEU A 100 17.75 -7.10 -1.67
CA LEU A 100 17.95 -6.01 -2.63
C LEU A 100 18.41 -4.73 -1.92
N ALA A 101 17.79 -4.36 -0.81
CA ALA A 101 18.14 -3.18 -0.03
C ALA A 101 19.56 -3.31 0.60
N ALA A 102 19.98 -4.53 0.93
CA ALA A 102 21.34 -4.78 1.43
C ALA A 102 22.42 -4.62 0.34
N ARG A 103 22.06 -4.76 -0.95
CA ARG A 103 23.00 -4.73 -2.07
C ARG A 103 22.99 -3.44 -2.87
N THR A 104 21.93 -2.67 -2.76
CA THR A 104 21.71 -1.44 -3.53
C THR A 104 21.26 -0.32 -2.60
N PRO A 105 21.53 0.96 -2.93
CA PRO A 105 21.03 2.11 -2.18
C PRO A 105 19.53 2.34 -2.46
N LEU A 106 18.70 1.31 -2.26
CA LEU A 106 17.27 1.34 -2.55
C LEU A 106 16.50 2.28 -1.61
N LEU A 107 16.92 2.32 -0.34
CA LEU A 107 16.27 3.07 0.73
C LEU A 107 17.28 3.95 1.49
N PRO A 108 17.92 4.94 0.82
CA PRO A 108 18.84 5.86 1.50
C PRO A 108 18.12 6.59 2.64
N GLY A 109 18.80 6.75 3.78
CA GLY A 109 18.27 7.38 4.98
C GLY A 109 17.34 6.50 5.83
N ILE A 110 17.22 5.21 5.53
CA ILE A 110 16.37 4.28 6.29
C ILE A 110 16.84 4.13 7.74
N GLU A 111 18.12 4.20 8.00
CA GLU A 111 18.72 4.12 9.34
C GLU A 111 18.27 5.28 10.25
N GLN A 112 17.87 6.39 9.66
CA GLN A 112 17.34 7.54 10.40
C GLN A 112 15.86 7.34 10.65
N ARG A 113 15.06 7.30 9.56
CA ARG A 113 13.60 7.14 9.65
C ARG A 113 13.02 6.47 8.40
N ALA A 114 12.21 5.46 8.63
CA ALA A 114 11.37 4.83 7.63
C ALA A 114 9.90 5.24 7.80
N PHE A 115 9.21 5.48 6.71
CA PHE A 115 7.77 5.66 6.66
C PHE A 115 7.12 4.39 6.08
N ILE A 116 6.08 3.90 6.75
CA ILE A 116 5.26 2.80 6.25
C ILE A 116 3.87 3.35 5.99
N ASP A 117 3.47 3.35 4.73
CA ASP A 117 2.14 3.75 4.30
C ASP A 117 1.32 2.51 3.91
N ILE A 118 0.02 2.53 4.18
CA ILE A 118 -0.90 1.45 3.85
C ILE A 118 -2.13 1.99 3.16
N ASP A 119 -2.52 1.33 2.07
CA ASP A 119 -3.79 1.59 1.40
C ASP A 119 -4.34 0.34 0.72
N SER A 120 -5.59 0.42 0.26
CA SER A 120 -6.28 -0.63 -0.46
C SER A 120 -7.15 -0.05 -1.56
N LEU A 121 -7.21 -0.77 -2.66
CA LEU A 121 -8.03 -0.38 -3.81
C LEU A 121 -8.93 -1.54 -4.23
N LEU A 122 -10.03 -1.23 -4.93
CA LEU A 122 -10.81 -2.24 -5.62
C LEU A 122 -10.33 -2.33 -7.07
N ARG A 123 -9.87 -3.51 -7.47
CA ARG A 123 -9.52 -3.81 -8.86
C ARG A 123 -10.68 -4.56 -9.52
N PRO A 124 -11.35 -3.98 -10.51
CA PRO A 124 -12.44 -4.63 -11.20
C PRO A 124 -11.98 -5.92 -11.87
N VAL A 125 -12.81 -6.95 -11.81
CA VAL A 125 -12.65 -8.18 -12.58
C VAL A 125 -13.92 -8.44 -13.38
N TYR A 126 -13.74 -9.00 -14.57
CA TYR A 126 -14.83 -9.25 -15.51
C TYR A 126 -15.00 -10.76 -15.71
N GLY A 127 -16.24 -11.19 -15.93
CA GLY A 127 -16.62 -12.59 -16.19
C GLY A 127 -17.18 -13.31 -14.95
N HIS A 128 -17.73 -14.49 -15.18
CA HIS A 128 -18.38 -15.30 -14.15
C HIS A 128 -17.38 -16.07 -13.27
N LYS A 129 -17.80 -16.39 -12.04
CA LYS A 129 -17.12 -17.32 -11.11
C LYS A 129 -15.63 -17.09 -10.93
N LYS A 130 -15.23 -15.82 -10.74
CA LYS A 130 -13.83 -15.49 -10.42
C LYS A 130 -13.53 -15.77 -8.96
N GLN A 131 -12.51 -16.58 -8.69
CA GLN A 131 -12.13 -16.93 -7.32
C GLN A 131 -11.81 -15.67 -6.51
N GLY A 132 -12.46 -15.52 -5.36
CA GLY A 132 -12.29 -14.38 -4.45
C GLY A 132 -12.96 -13.08 -4.92
N ALA A 133 -13.46 -12.99 -6.14
CA ALA A 133 -14.16 -11.79 -6.60
C ALA A 133 -15.50 -11.63 -5.88
N SER A 134 -15.79 -10.41 -5.48
CA SER A 134 -17.05 -10.03 -4.86
C SER A 134 -17.30 -8.54 -5.06
N PHE A 135 -18.55 -8.13 -4.91
CA PHE A 135 -18.90 -6.72 -4.99
C PHE A 135 -18.30 -5.94 -3.81
N GLY A 136 -17.62 -4.87 -4.13
CA GLY A 136 -17.02 -3.92 -3.21
C GLY A 136 -17.15 -2.50 -3.71
N HIS A 137 -16.91 -1.53 -2.83
CA HIS A 137 -16.98 -0.11 -3.19
C HIS A 137 -15.66 0.37 -3.77
N ALA A 138 -15.71 0.96 -4.96
CA ALA A 138 -14.62 1.71 -5.56
C ALA A 138 -15.00 3.19 -5.60
N LYS A 139 -14.08 4.09 -5.29
CA LYS A 139 -14.26 5.51 -5.53
C LYS A 139 -13.85 5.81 -6.98
N ILE A 140 -14.79 6.24 -7.80
CA ILE A 140 -14.56 6.68 -9.17
C ILE A 140 -15.15 8.07 -9.30
N ALA A 141 -14.34 9.06 -9.67
CA ALA A 141 -14.77 10.46 -9.79
C ALA A 141 -15.58 10.97 -8.57
N SER A 142 -15.04 10.75 -7.36
CA SER A 142 -15.63 11.12 -6.07
C SER A 142 -16.94 10.40 -5.70
N ARG A 143 -17.40 9.44 -6.50
CA ARG A 143 -18.59 8.62 -6.21
C ARG A 143 -18.17 7.22 -5.76
N ALA A 144 -18.84 6.71 -4.74
CA ALA A 144 -18.68 5.31 -4.33
C ALA A 144 -19.54 4.43 -5.25
N LEU A 145 -18.90 3.69 -6.15
CA LEU A 145 -19.58 2.76 -7.04
C LEU A 145 -19.35 1.33 -6.58
N LEU A 146 -20.40 0.53 -6.65
CA LEU A 146 -20.33 -0.89 -6.36
C LEU A 146 -19.84 -1.64 -7.61
N GLY A 147 -18.69 -2.29 -7.50
CA GLY A 147 -18.08 -3.05 -8.60
C GLY A 147 -17.68 -4.46 -8.18
N LEU A 148 -17.78 -5.40 -9.11
CA LEU A 148 -17.24 -6.75 -8.91
C LEU A 148 -15.72 -6.70 -9.05
N GLY A 149 -14.99 -7.15 -8.02
CA GLY A 149 -13.54 -7.06 -8.04
C GLY A 149 -12.83 -7.84 -6.95
N LEU A 150 -11.53 -7.59 -6.90
CA LEU A 150 -10.61 -8.01 -5.84
C LEU A 150 -10.07 -6.75 -5.15
N SER A 151 -9.77 -6.84 -3.86
CA SER A 151 -9.27 -5.73 -3.07
C SER A 151 -7.83 -5.98 -2.62
N PRO A 152 -6.81 -5.69 -3.46
CA PRO A 152 -5.43 -5.69 -2.99
C PRO A 152 -5.23 -4.62 -1.93
N GLN A 153 -4.48 -4.98 -0.90
CA GLN A 153 -3.99 -4.10 0.14
C GLN A 153 -2.47 -4.03 0.03
N ILE A 154 -1.94 -2.83 -0.06
CA ILE A 154 -0.52 -2.58 -0.30
C ILE A 154 0.05 -1.84 0.90
N THR A 155 1.23 -2.23 1.33
CA THR A 155 2.09 -1.41 2.19
C THR A 155 3.36 -1.04 1.47
N THR A 156 3.82 0.17 1.69
CA THR A 156 5.08 0.67 1.14
C THR A 156 6.05 1.03 2.26
N ILE A 157 7.34 1.01 1.95
CA ILE A 157 8.40 1.61 2.77
C ILE A 157 9.00 2.75 1.96
N SER A 158 9.14 3.91 2.57
CA SER A 158 9.82 5.06 1.99
C SER A 158 10.70 5.74 3.04
N THR A 159 11.57 6.65 2.59
CA THR A 159 12.35 7.54 3.44
C THR A 159 12.16 8.99 2.99
N ALA A 160 12.77 9.94 3.67
CA ALA A 160 12.79 11.32 3.20
C ALA A 160 13.54 11.50 1.87
N GLN A 161 14.41 10.53 1.52
CA GLN A 161 15.34 10.59 0.38
C GLN A 161 15.02 9.54 -0.70
N ALA A 162 14.11 8.59 -0.44
CA ALA A 162 13.76 7.51 -1.36
C ALA A 162 12.27 7.48 -1.66
N ALA A 163 11.95 7.23 -2.93
CA ALA A 163 10.58 6.93 -3.35
C ALA A 163 10.05 5.66 -2.64
N PRO A 164 8.72 5.53 -2.48
CA PRO A 164 8.12 4.35 -1.89
C PRO A 164 8.44 3.07 -2.66
N VAL A 165 8.82 2.02 -1.94
CA VAL A 165 8.92 0.65 -2.46
C VAL A 165 7.83 -0.22 -1.83
N ILE A 166 7.28 -1.17 -2.58
CA ILE A 166 6.26 -2.07 -2.07
C ILE A 166 6.91 -3.04 -1.07
N ALA A 167 6.48 -2.97 0.19
CA ALA A 167 6.92 -3.87 1.25
C ALA A 167 6.10 -5.15 1.28
N GLU A 168 4.79 -5.05 1.06
CA GLU A 168 3.90 -6.21 0.99
C GLU A 168 2.65 -5.88 0.18
N ALA A 169 2.20 -6.86 -0.60
CA ALA A 169 0.93 -6.84 -1.29
C ALA A 169 0.09 -8.04 -0.84
N ARG A 170 -1.15 -7.78 -0.40
CA ARG A 170 -2.09 -8.83 0.01
C ARG A 170 -3.36 -8.77 -0.81
N LEU A 171 -3.61 -9.82 -1.58
CA LEU A 171 -4.84 -9.92 -2.34
C LEU A 171 -6.00 -10.38 -1.44
N ARG A 172 -7.10 -9.65 -1.47
CA ARG A 172 -8.30 -9.92 -0.68
C ARG A 172 -9.53 -9.96 -1.59
N ASN A 173 -10.64 -10.51 -1.10
CA ASN A 173 -11.89 -10.44 -1.87
C ASN A 173 -12.41 -8.99 -1.96
N GLY A 174 -13.21 -8.68 -2.99
CA GLY A 174 -13.66 -7.32 -3.29
C GLY A 174 -14.46 -6.65 -2.17
N ARG A 175 -15.22 -7.42 -1.39
CA ARG A 175 -16.01 -6.90 -0.25
C ARG A 175 -15.18 -6.72 1.03
N ALA A 176 -13.87 -7.00 1.00
CA ALA A 176 -13.03 -6.82 2.18
C ALA A 176 -12.94 -5.33 2.53
N GLY A 177 -13.38 -4.96 3.72
CA GLY A 177 -13.17 -3.60 4.25
C GLY A 177 -11.67 -3.31 4.39
N SER A 178 -11.25 -2.06 4.19
CA SER A 178 -9.83 -1.66 4.16
C SER A 178 -9.07 -2.07 5.42
N GLY A 179 -9.65 -1.93 6.60
CA GLY A 179 -9.02 -2.34 7.86
C GLY A 179 -8.86 -3.86 8.07
N ARG A 180 -9.47 -4.71 7.20
CA ARG A 180 -9.35 -6.16 7.34
C ARG A 180 -7.92 -6.62 7.03
N ALA A 181 -7.32 -7.36 7.95
CA ALA A 181 -5.95 -7.86 7.92
C ALA A 181 -4.85 -6.77 7.95
N ALA A 182 -5.19 -5.47 8.01
CA ALA A 182 -4.24 -4.36 8.03
C ALA A 182 -3.22 -4.48 9.16
N ALA A 183 -3.66 -4.82 10.37
CA ALA A 183 -2.80 -4.98 11.53
C ALA A 183 -1.67 -6.02 11.32
N ALA A 184 -2.01 -7.17 10.72
CA ALA A 184 -1.03 -8.20 10.42
C ALA A 184 -0.08 -7.78 9.29
N GLN A 185 -0.59 -7.07 8.29
CA GLN A 185 0.22 -6.58 7.18
C GLN A 185 1.19 -5.49 7.62
N ILE A 186 0.74 -4.52 8.43
CA ILE A 186 1.59 -3.49 9.03
C ILE A 186 2.69 -4.13 9.88
N LYS A 187 2.35 -5.13 10.70
CA LYS A 187 3.34 -5.86 11.49
C LYS A 187 4.42 -6.48 10.61
N GLN A 188 4.07 -7.09 9.48
CA GLN A 188 5.04 -7.64 8.54
C GLN A 188 5.89 -6.53 7.89
N ALA A 189 5.27 -5.41 7.47
CA ALA A 189 5.99 -4.29 6.89
C ALA A 189 7.00 -3.67 7.88
N ILE A 190 6.63 -3.52 9.16
CA ILE A 190 7.54 -3.06 10.22
C ILE A 190 8.75 -4.01 10.34
N ARG A 191 8.50 -5.32 10.37
CA ARG A 191 9.58 -6.32 10.44
C ARG A 191 10.48 -6.30 9.20
N THR A 192 9.90 -6.12 8.02
CA THR A 192 10.66 -5.95 6.77
C THR A 192 11.52 -4.70 6.81
N ALA A 193 10.97 -3.55 7.27
CA ALA A 193 11.74 -2.33 7.45
C ALA A 193 12.90 -2.51 8.44
N ARG A 194 12.66 -3.18 9.57
CA ARG A 194 13.72 -3.52 10.55
C ARG A 194 14.80 -4.40 9.93
N ALA A 195 14.43 -5.40 9.13
CA ALA A 195 15.39 -6.23 8.39
C ALA A 195 16.20 -5.42 7.37
N CYS A 196 15.64 -4.35 6.80
CA CYS A 196 16.34 -3.35 6.00
C CYS A 196 17.12 -2.32 6.84
N ARG A 197 17.28 -2.53 8.14
CA ARG A 197 18.00 -1.68 9.10
C ARG A 197 17.33 -0.34 9.40
N ALA A 198 15.99 -0.28 9.32
CA ALA A 198 15.27 0.93 9.68
C ALA A 198 15.55 1.34 11.13
N GLY A 199 15.85 2.62 11.33
CA GLY A 199 15.90 3.29 12.62
C GLY A 199 14.50 3.51 13.18
N THR A 200 14.07 4.76 13.34
CA THR A 200 12.68 5.07 13.72
C THR A 200 11.72 4.71 12.59
N ILE A 201 10.62 4.06 12.94
CA ILE A 201 9.57 3.70 11.96
C ILE A 201 8.30 4.48 12.31
N LEU A 202 7.73 5.20 11.33
CA LEU A 202 6.44 5.86 11.44
C LEU A 202 5.44 5.23 10.47
N VAL A 203 4.41 4.60 11.01
CA VAL A 203 3.28 4.05 10.24
C VAL A 203 2.25 5.13 10.01
N ARG A 204 1.84 5.35 8.74
CA ARG A 204 0.85 6.36 8.36
C ARG A 204 -0.31 5.69 7.60
N GLY A 205 -1.49 6.27 7.72
CA GLY A 205 -2.67 5.79 6.99
C GLY A 205 -3.91 6.62 7.23
N ASP A 206 -4.88 6.45 6.37
CA ASP A 206 -6.17 7.11 6.43
C ASP A 206 -7.08 6.54 7.54
N SER A 207 -8.30 7.03 7.63
CA SER A 207 -9.26 6.65 8.67
C SER A 207 -9.73 5.18 8.61
N ALA A 208 -9.55 4.50 7.48
CA ALA A 208 -9.85 3.08 7.34
C ALA A 208 -8.85 2.21 8.13
N PHE A 209 -7.65 2.73 8.36
CA PHE A 209 -6.57 2.06 9.08
C PHE A 209 -6.39 2.58 10.52
N GLY A 210 -7.05 3.68 10.89
CA GLY A 210 -7.06 4.22 12.27
C GLY A 210 -7.78 3.33 13.26
N THR A 211 -7.49 2.04 13.28
CA THR A 211 -8.16 1.04 14.11
C THR A 211 -7.33 0.65 15.32
N LYS A 212 -8.02 0.25 16.40
CA LYS A 212 -7.34 -0.24 17.62
C LYS A 212 -6.35 -1.37 17.33
N LYS A 213 -6.69 -2.27 16.41
CA LYS A 213 -5.81 -3.41 16.06
C LYS A 213 -4.52 -2.95 15.40
N VAL A 214 -4.58 -1.97 14.52
CA VAL A 214 -3.41 -1.36 13.88
C VAL A 214 -2.53 -0.66 14.90
N ILE A 215 -3.13 0.19 15.75
CA ILE A 215 -2.39 0.90 16.81
C ILE A 215 -1.69 -0.08 17.76
N ILE A 216 -2.39 -1.13 18.21
CA ILE A 216 -1.78 -2.19 19.04
C ILE A 216 -0.61 -2.85 18.33
N SER A 217 -0.71 -3.09 17.02
CA SER A 217 0.39 -3.69 16.26
C SER A 217 1.59 -2.77 16.13
N CYS A 218 1.40 -1.47 15.94
CA CYS A 218 2.48 -0.50 15.91
C CYS A 218 3.20 -0.46 17.28
N VAL A 219 2.45 -0.33 18.36
CA VAL A 219 3.01 -0.30 19.73
C VAL A 219 3.75 -1.60 20.08
N ALA A 220 3.19 -2.75 19.70
CA ALA A 220 3.80 -4.06 19.98
C ALA A 220 5.10 -4.30 19.20
N GLU A 221 5.29 -3.66 18.06
CA GLU A 221 6.51 -3.73 17.25
C GLU A 221 7.40 -2.49 17.43
N ASP A 222 7.17 -1.71 18.48
CA ASP A 222 7.95 -0.48 18.81
C ASP A 222 8.06 0.47 17.61
N ALA A 223 6.92 0.78 16.99
CA ALA A 223 6.81 1.72 15.89
C ALA A 223 5.91 2.91 16.25
N GLU A 224 6.31 4.08 15.81
CA GLU A 224 5.45 5.26 15.84
C GLU A 224 4.28 5.08 14.86
N PHE A 225 3.19 5.76 15.12
CA PHE A 225 2.05 5.81 14.20
C PHE A 225 1.49 7.22 14.07
N SER A 226 0.90 7.50 12.93
CA SER A 226 0.17 8.72 12.61
C SER A 226 -1.02 8.31 11.73
N LEU A 227 -2.20 8.17 12.35
CA LEU A 227 -3.36 7.55 11.74
C LEU A 227 -4.58 8.46 11.85
N SER A 228 -5.19 8.77 10.71
CA SER A 228 -6.50 9.42 10.73
C SER A 228 -7.51 8.55 11.47
N VAL A 229 -8.44 9.16 12.16
CA VAL A 229 -9.46 8.45 12.95
C VAL A 229 -10.86 8.87 12.55
N SER A 230 -11.78 7.91 12.54
CA SER A 230 -13.19 8.20 12.25
C SER A 230 -13.79 9.09 13.33
N ARG A 231 -14.59 10.07 12.92
CA ARG A 231 -15.27 10.98 13.86
C ARG A 231 -16.25 10.22 14.75
N THR A 232 -16.12 10.41 16.03
CA THR A 232 -17.05 9.93 17.06
C THR A 232 -17.46 11.11 17.95
N LYS A 233 -18.57 11.01 18.64
CA LYS A 233 -19.01 12.07 19.58
C LYS A 233 -17.90 12.46 20.57
N ARG A 234 -17.18 11.47 21.10
CA ARG A 234 -16.08 11.70 22.05
C ARG A 234 -14.90 12.42 21.39
N LEU A 235 -14.57 12.07 20.15
CA LEU A 235 -13.49 12.72 19.39
C LEU A 235 -13.87 14.16 19.05
N SER A 236 -15.13 14.39 18.62
CA SER A 236 -15.63 15.73 18.34
C SER A 236 -15.59 16.62 19.59
N ALA A 237 -16.04 16.11 20.73
CA ALA A 237 -15.97 16.85 21.98
C ALA A 237 -14.53 17.17 22.41
N ALA A 238 -13.57 16.28 22.16
CA ALA A 238 -12.16 16.56 22.44
C ALA A 238 -11.58 17.64 21.53
N ILE A 239 -12.01 17.71 20.27
CA ILE A 239 -11.60 18.77 19.33
C ILE A 239 -12.24 20.10 19.71
N GLU A 240 -13.52 20.09 20.06
CA GLU A 240 -14.29 21.29 20.48
C GLU A 240 -13.76 21.89 21.79
N ALA A 241 -13.12 21.09 22.63
CA ALA A 241 -12.49 21.52 23.86
C ALA A 241 -11.09 22.14 23.67
N ILE A 242 -10.57 22.17 22.44
CA ILE A 242 -9.29 22.83 22.15
C ILE A 242 -9.55 24.35 22.06
N ASP A 243 -8.83 25.12 22.85
CA ASP A 243 -8.97 26.57 22.86
C ASP A 243 -8.58 27.18 21.50
N GLU A 244 -9.33 28.20 21.07
CA GLU A 244 -9.12 28.88 19.80
C GLU A 244 -7.67 29.40 19.62
N PRO A 245 -7.03 30.01 20.61
CA PRO A 245 -5.63 30.47 20.50
C PRO A 245 -4.58 29.36 20.38
N ALA A 246 -4.94 28.09 20.63
CA ALA A 246 -4.03 26.96 20.48
C ALA A 246 -3.81 26.56 19.01
N TYR A 247 -4.68 27.03 18.10
CA TYR A 247 -4.55 26.76 16.69
C TYR A 247 -3.49 27.63 16.03
N THR A 248 -2.45 27.01 15.48
CA THR A 248 -1.35 27.69 14.78
C THR A 248 -1.41 27.42 13.28
N PRO A 249 -1.09 28.41 12.42
CA PRO A 249 -1.03 28.22 10.97
C PRO A 249 -0.01 27.13 10.59
N VAL A 250 -0.30 26.39 9.53
CA VAL A 250 0.63 25.42 8.93
C VAL A 250 0.90 25.82 7.48
N HIS A 251 2.17 26.04 7.17
CA HIS A 251 2.62 26.31 5.82
C HIS A 251 3.16 25.02 5.21
N TYR A 252 2.51 24.56 4.14
CA TYR A 252 2.94 23.35 3.44
C TYR A 252 3.98 23.65 2.37
N PRO A 253 5.03 22.85 2.24
CA PRO A 253 5.95 22.95 1.13
C PRO A 253 5.20 22.83 -0.21
N GLY A 254 5.37 23.79 -1.11
CA GLY A 254 4.70 23.80 -2.41
C GLY A 254 3.22 24.22 -2.39
N ALA A 255 2.74 24.86 -1.32
CA ALA A 255 1.45 25.53 -1.33
C ALA A 255 1.43 26.62 -2.41
N VAL A 256 0.33 26.69 -3.16
CA VAL A 256 0.12 27.70 -4.19
C VAL A 256 -0.22 29.03 -3.50
N GLU A 257 0.46 30.08 -3.89
CA GLU A 257 0.15 31.44 -3.45
C GLU A 257 -0.94 32.01 -4.33
N ASP A 258 -1.98 32.59 -3.72
CA ASP A 258 -3.03 33.29 -4.42
C ASP A 258 -2.43 34.57 -5.03
N PRO A 259 -2.45 34.74 -6.36
CA PRO A 259 -1.80 35.86 -7.01
C PRO A 259 -2.45 37.21 -6.66
N ASP A 260 -3.72 37.24 -6.24
CA ASP A 260 -4.46 38.46 -5.94
C ASP A 260 -4.31 38.90 -4.49
N THR A 261 -4.13 37.94 -3.56
CA THR A 261 -4.12 38.22 -2.12
C THR A 261 -2.76 37.95 -1.45
N GLY A 262 -1.82 37.26 -2.14
CA GLY A 262 -0.55 36.79 -1.55
C GLY A 262 -0.74 35.74 -0.46
N ALA A 263 -1.95 35.27 -0.23
CA ALA A 263 -2.24 34.25 0.78
C ALA A 263 -1.98 32.85 0.22
N LEU A 264 -1.43 31.97 1.05
CA LEU A 264 -1.35 30.55 0.70
C LEU A 264 -2.76 29.96 0.64
N ILE A 265 -3.09 29.31 -0.51
CA ILE A 265 -4.44 28.77 -0.79
C ILE A 265 -4.87 27.70 0.25
N SER A 266 -3.97 27.18 1.08
CA SER A 266 -4.34 26.32 2.19
C SER A 266 -4.25 27.06 3.54
N ASP A 267 -5.29 27.75 3.93
CA ASP A 267 -5.51 28.31 5.26
C ASP A 267 -5.70 27.20 6.31
N ALA A 268 -4.71 26.34 6.44
CA ALA A 268 -4.76 25.28 7.42
C ALA A 268 -4.14 25.71 8.74
N GLN A 269 -4.80 25.34 9.81
CA GLN A 269 -4.31 25.50 11.18
C GLN A 269 -4.33 24.16 11.89
N VAL A 270 -3.40 23.98 12.84
CA VAL A 270 -3.31 22.78 13.66
C VAL A 270 -3.26 23.12 15.13
N ALA A 271 -3.86 22.28 15.93
CA ALA A 271 -3.71 22.25 17.38
C ALA A 271 -3.67 20.81 17.87
N GLU A 272 -3.20 20.58 19.06
CA GLU A 272 -3.17 19.25 19.66
C GLU A 272 -3.74 19.23 21.08
N THR A 273 -4.22 18.06 21.46
CA THR A 273 -4.65 17.77 22.83
C THR A 273 -4.34 16.32 23.20
N PRO A 274 -4.06 16.01 24.46
CA PRO A 274 -3.97 14.62 24.91
C PRO A 274 -5.29 13.88 24.67
N TYR A 275 -5.22 12.66 24.15
CA TYR A 275 -6.39 11.86 23.91
C TYR A 275 -6.18 10.40 24.32
N THR A 276 -7.08 9.87 25.15
CA THR A 276 -6.98 8.49 25.63
C THR A 276 -7.76 7.54 24.73
N LEU A 277 -7.05 6.67 24.04
CA LEU A 277 -7.61 5.57 23.26
C LEU A 277 -7.94 4.40 24.19
N ARG A 278 -9.17 3.88 24.09
CA ARG A 278 -9.57 2.63 24.77
C ARG A 278 -9.29 1.45 23.85
N LEU A 279 -8.27 0.66 24.18
CA LEU A 279 -7.81 -0.45 23.34
C LEU A 279 -8.59 -1.76 23.58
N GLY A 280 -9.40 -1.82 24.62
CA GLY A 280 -10.16 -3.01 25.05
C GLY A 280 -9.47 -3.74 26.21
N SER A 281 -10.20 -4.68 26.85
CA SER A 281 -9.70 -5.44 28.02
C SER A 281 -9.07 -4.58 29.11
N GLY A 282 -9.68 -3.42 29.41
CA GLY A 282 -9.19 -2.48 30.43
C GLY A 282 -7.95 -1.67 30.01
N ARG A 283 -7.35 -1.96 28.86
CA ARG A 283 -6.16 -1.25 28.37
C ARG A 283 -6.53 0.09 27.74
N SER A 284 -5.73 1.10 28.03
CA SER A 284 -5.81 2.43 27.42
C SER A 284 -4.42 2.91 27.02
N LEU A 285 -4.38 3.81 26.06
CA LEU A 285 -3.16 4.48 25.59
C LEU A 285 -3.45 5.95 25.44
N THR A 286 -2.70 6.82 26.12
CA THR A 286 -2.75 8.24 25.90
C THR A 286 -1.84 8.61 24.74
N VAL A 287 -2.40 9.32 23.77
CA VAL A 287 -1.74 9.75 22.53
C VAL A 287 -2.00 11.23 22.30
N ARG A 288 -1.31 11.81 21.35
CA ARG A 288 -1.60 13.15 20.86
C ARG A 288 -2.73 13.06 19.83
N LEU A 289 -3.80 13.81 20.04
CA LEU A 289 -4.82 14.06 19.03
C LEU A 289 -4.46 15.38 18.36
N ILE A 290 -4.10 15.34 17.12
CA ILE A 290 -3.84 16.53 16.30
C ILE A 290 -5.08 16.82 15.48
N ALA A 291 -5.63 18.02 15.67
CA ALA A 291 -6.78 18.53 14.96
C ALA A 291 -6.33 19.55 13.92
N ARG A 292 -6.24 19.11 12.65
CA ARG A 292 -6.07 20.03 11.53
C ARG A 292 -7.43 20.58 11.14
N ARG A 293 -7.53 21.90 10.96
CA ARG A 293 -8.73 22.56 10.42
C ARG A 293 -8.40 23.38 9.18
N VAL A 294 -9.34 23.46 8.26
CA VAL A 294 -9.28 24.30 7.06
C VAL A 294 -10.62 25.04 6.92
N LYS A 295 -10.59 26.26 6.40
CA LYS A 295 -11.85 26.96 6.06
C LYS A 295 -12.67 26.16 5.06
N ASP A 296 -13.95 26.06 5.27
CA ASP A 296 -14.83 25.32 4.38
C ASP A 296 -15.23 26.21 3.20
N ALA A 297 -14.62 25.94 2.04
CA ALA A 297 -14.88 26.70 0.81
C ALA A 297 -16.33 26.67 0.32
N ARG A 298 -17.20 25.84 0.92
CA ARG A 298 -18.64 25.84 0.63
C ARG A 298 -19.39 27.03 1.26
N TYR A 299 -18.75 27.72 2.21
CA TYR A 299 -19.32 28.83 2.95
C TYR A 299 -18.37 30.02 2.92
N PRO A 300 -18.02 30.58 1.73
CA PRO A 300 -17.07 31.67 1.62
C PRO A 300 -17.58 32.96 2.29
N ASP A 301 -18.89 33.21 2.20
CA ASP A 301 -19.55 34.43 2.68
C ASP A 301 -20.15 34.27 4.09
N ALA A 302 -19.77 33.23 4.85
CA ALA A 302 -20.27 33.05 6.20
C ALA A 302 -19.75 34.16 7.13
N LEU A 303 -20.61 34.70 7.98
CA LEU A 303 -20.27 35.76 8.95
C LEU A 303 -19.14 35.37 9.89
N PHE A 304 -19.01 34.05 10.17
CA PHE A 304 -17.93 33.46 10.95
C PHE A 304 -17.28 32.33 10.17
N PRO A 305 -15.96 32.10 10.36
CA PRO A 305 -15.27 31.00 9.69
C PRO A 305 -15.92 29.64 10.00
N VAL A 306 -16.36 28.94 8.97
CA VAL A 306 -16.83 27.56 9.08
C VAL A 306 -15.62 26.63 8.87
N TRP A 307 -15.30 25.82 9.89
CA TRP A 307 -14.15 24.97 9.85
C TRP A 307 -14.48 23.53 9.52
N ARG A 308 -13.65 22.91 8.68
CA ARG A 308 -13.62 21.48 8.45
C ARG A 308 -12.42 20.90 9.20
N TYR A 309 -12.67 19.88 10.02
CA TYR A 309 -11.64 19.25 10.82
C TYR A 309 -11.20 17.91 10.22
N HIS A 310 -9.90 17.68 10.22
CA HIS A 310 -9.22 16.47 9.78
C HIS A 310 -8.33 15.94 10.91
N PRO A 311 -8.92 15.21 11.88
CA PRO A 311 -8.19 14.73 13.03
C PRO A 311 -7.39 13.46 12.74
N PHE A 312 -6.23 13.35 13.37
CA PHE A 312 -5.46 12.12 13.43
C PHE A 312 -4.84 11.95 14.83
N VAL A 313 -4.47 10.70 15.15
CA VAL A 313 -3.80 10.36 16.42
C VAL A 313 -2.39 9.90 16.13
N THR A 314 -1.47 10.30 17.03
CA THR A 314 -0.06 9.94 16.89
C THR A 314 0.60 9.78 18.26
N ASN A 315 1.62 8.93 18.31
CA ASN A 315 2.57 8.85 19.43
C ASN A 315 3.96 9.41 19.05
N SER A 316 4.10 9.96 17.83
CA SER A 316 5.34 10.61 17.41
C SER A 316 5.62 11.86 18.22
N THR A 317 6.90 12.15 18.45
CA THR A 317 7.38 13.33 19.20
C THR A 317 7.65 14.55 18.32
N LEU A 318 7.36 14.48 17.02
CA LEU A 318 7.52 15.62 16.12
C LEU A 318 6.70 16.83 16.59
N PRO A 319 7.17 18.07 16.37
CA PRO A 319 6.38 19.27 16.60
C PRO A 319 5.02 19.18 15.86
N THR A 320 3.96 19.79 16.40
CA THR A 320 2.58 19.64 15.92
C THR A 320 2.43 19.92 14.42
N ALA A 321 3.00 21.02 13.93
CA ALA A 321 2.95 21.37 12.51
C ALA A 321 3.72 20.35 11.64
N GLU A 322 4.89 19.93 12.11
CA GLU A 322 5.70 18.92 11.39
C GLU A 322 5.03 17.55 11.39
N ALA A 323 4.38 17.17 12.49
CA ALA A 323 3.60 15.95 12.58
C ALA A 323 2.44 15.95 11.58
N ASP A 324 1.75 17.09 11.38
CA ASP A 324 0.69 17.23 10.39
C ASP A 324 1.24 17.16 8.96
N ILE A 325 2.32 17.87 8.63
CA ILE A 325 2.99 17.81 7.33
C ILE A 325 3.41 16.38 7.02
N THR A 326 4.01 15.70 8.00
CA THR A 326 4.49 14.31 7.85
C THR A 326 3.31 13.35 7.71
N HIS A 327 2.22 13.55 8.46
CA HIS A 327 1.00 12.76 8.32
C HIS A 327 0.42 12.87 6.91
N ARG A 328 0.29 14.08 6.38
CA ARG A 328 -0.30 14.30 5.05
C ARG A 328 0.50 13.68 3.90
N ARG A 329 1.81 13.51 4.07
CA ARG A 329 2.66 12.83 3.08
C ARG A 329 2.30 11.34 2.88
N HIS A 330 1.39 10.75 3.71
CA HIS A 330 0.89 9.40 3.44
C HIS A 330 0.18 9.29 2.08
N ALA A 331 -0.33 10.40 1.53
CA ALA A 331 -0.94 10.43 0.19
C ALA A 331 0.02 10.01 -0.94
N ILE A 332 1.33 9.91 -0.68
CA ILE A 332 2.30 9.37 -1.66
C ILE A 332 1.97 7.93 -2.08
N ILE A 333 1.26 7.18 -1.23
CA ILE A 333 0.83 5.82 -1.59
C ILE A 333 -0.17 5.84 -2.74
N ASP A 334 -1.03 6.85 -2.85
CA ASP A 334 -1.97 6.99 -3.96
C ASP A 334 -1.21 7.14 -5.30
N THR A 335 -0.13 7.94 -5.32
CA THR A 335 0.75 8.07 -6.48
C THR A 335 1.43 6.75 -6.80
N THR A 336 1.96 6.05 -5.78
CA THR A 336 2.56 4.72 -5.97
C THR A 336 1.56 3.72 -6.54
N LEU A 337 0.30 3.74 -6.08
CA LEU A 337 -0.76 2.89 -6.62
C LEU A 337 -1.14 3.30 -8.04
N ALA A 338 -1.15 4.59 -8.37
CA ALA A 338 -1.40 5.08 -9.72
C ALA A 338 -0.28 4.63 -10.68
N ASP A 339 0.98 4.77 -10.29
CA ASP A 339 2.14 4.30 -11.05
C ASP A 339 2.11 2.78 -11.25
N LEU A 340 1.74 2.03 -10.20
CA LEU A 340 1.56 0.58 -10.26
C LEU A 340 0.47 0.16 -11.27
N ILE A 341 -0.53 1.03 -11.51
CA ILE A 341 -1.66 0.77 -12.42
C ILE A 341 -1.39 1.23 -13.84
N ALA A 342 -0.74 2.35 -14.03
CA ALA A 342 -0.66 3.09 -15.28
C ALA A 342 0.76 3.52 -15.68
N GLY A 343 1.78 3.18 -14.88
CA GLY A 343 3.18 3.54 -15.14
C GLY A 343 3.75 2.96 -16.44
N PRO A 344 4.93 3.47 -16.90
CA PRO A 344 5.60 3.02 -18.14
C PRO A 344 6.02 1.54 -18.09
N TYR A 345 6.12 0.98 -16.90
CA TYR A 345 6.15 -0.45 -16.65
C TYR A 345 4.87 -0.79 -15.88
N PRO A 346 3.79 -1.20 -16.55
CA PRO A 346 2.54 -1.55 -15.86
C PRO A 346 2.69 -2.84 -15.05
N VAL A 347 3.76 -2.92 -14.25
CA VAL A 347 4.08 -4.02 -13.34
C VAL A 347 2.90 -4.30 -12.43
N GLY A 348 2.21 -3.25 -12.00
CA GLY A 348 0.94 -3.39 -11.28
C GLY A 348 -0.22 -3.78 -12.18
N GLY A 349 -0.22 -3.33 -13.42
CA GLY A 349 -1.17 -3.78 -14.44
C GLY A 349 -1.03 -5.27 -14.69
N ALA A 350 0.20 -5.78 -14.82
CA ALA A 350 0.46 -7.19 -15.07
C ALA A 350 0.25 -8.05 -13.82
N VAL A 351 0.76 -7.69 -12.66
CA VAL A 351 0.48 -8.44 -11.41
C VAL A 351 -1.00 -8.39 -11.07
N CYS A 352 -1.66 -7.25 -11.19
CA CYS A 352 -3.12 -7.17 -11.04
C CYS A 352 -3.89 -7.76 -12.22
N ARG A 353 -3.36 -7.75 -13.47
CA ARG A 353 -3.96 -8.44 -14.62
C ARG A 353 -3.73 -9.94 -14.55
N GLU A 354 -2.60 -10.42 -14.07
CA GLU A 354 -2.32 -11.83 -13.86
C GLU A 354 -3.14 -12.40 -12.70
N LEU A 355 -3.31 -11.65 -11.64
CA LEU A 355 -4.30 -11.95 -10.63
C LEU A 355 -5.74 -11.84 -11.19
N ARG A 356 -5.98 -11.03 -12.25
CA ARG A 356 -7.21 -11.05 -13.05
C ARG A 356 -7.30 -12.28 -13.95
N LEU A 357 -6.23 -12.69 -14.60
CA LEU A 357 -6.21 -13.80 -15.56
C LEU A 357 -6.27 -15.15 -14.87
N ALA A 358 -5.71 -15.31 -13.68
CA ALA A 358 -5.95 -16.45 -12.81
C ALA A 358 -7.44 -16.62 -12.49
N GLY A 359 -8.20 -15.51 -12.55
CA GLY A 359 -9.66 -15.50 -12.46
C GLY A 359 -10.43 -15.41 -13.78
N LEU A 360 -9.82 -15.15 -14.95
CA LEU A 360 -10.53 -14.70 -16.15
C LEU A 360 -10.68 -15.72 -17.29
N ARG A 361 -9.95 -16.82 -17.27
CA ARG A 361 -10.10 -17.89 -18.28
C ARG A 361 -10.67 -19.17 -17.69
N GLY A 362 -11.90 -19.13 -17.33
CA GLY A 362 -12.74 -20.30 -17.15
C GLY A 362 -14.05 -20.00 -17.86
N ASP A 363 -14.07 -20.16 -19.17
CA ASP A 363 -15.20 -20.47 -20.01
C ASP A 363 -15.09 -19.78 -21.38
N ARG A 364 -14.32 -20.38 -22.27
CA ARG A 364 -14.67 -20.51 -23.67
C ARG A 364 -14.51 -21.99 -24.00
N ALA A 365 -15.54 -22.71 -23.89
CA ALA A 365 -15.93 -23.88 -24.65
C ALA A 365 -17.42 -23.74 -24.95
#